data_9d80dba7e98ff19a74b599e62d213df9
#
_entry.id   9d80dba7e98ff19a74b599e62d213df9
#
_cell.length_a   1.000
_cell.length_b   1.000
_cell.length_c   1.000
_cell.angle_alpha   90.00
_cell.angle_beta   90.00
_cell.angle_gamma   90.00
#
_symmetry.space_group_name_H-M   'P 1'
#
loop_
_entity.id
_entity.type
_entity.pdbx_description
1 polymer ?
#
loop_
_entity_poly.entity_id
_entity_poly.type
_entity_poly.pdbx_seq_one_letter_code
_entity_poly.pdbx_strand_id
1 'polypeptide(L)'
;SAKPVADTMGNYHPHGDRAIYDTLVRMAQPWSMRYPLVDGQGNFGSPGNDGPAAMRYTECKLTPLAMEMVRDIRENSVDFAPNYDGKTQEPTVLPSRVPNLLMNGSNGIAVGMATNIPPHNLNELADAIQWILANHDADEKTTLDAVIERVKGPDFPTAGLIVGDQGIKDAYTTGRGSIRMRGVTEIEEIGNRQVITITELPYQVNPDNFIHNIAEQIKAGKMAGISDIDDESSDRIGMRIVITLKRDAVPRVVLNNLYKHSALETNFSANML
;
A
#
# COMPACT_ATOMS: atom_id res chain seq x y z
N SER A 1 -15.62 -10.43 13.35
CA SER A 1 -16.01 -9.69 12.11
C SER A 1 -17.23 -10.28 11.38
N ALA A 2 -17.73 -11.42 11.85
CA ALA A 2 -18.86 -12.11 11.18
C ALA A 2 -20.12 -11.25 11.06
N LYS A 3 -20.46 -10.48 12.11
CA LYS A 3 -21.67 -9.64 12.08
C LYS A 3 -21.64 -8.53 11.03
N PRO A 4 -20.59 -7.67 10.96
CA PRO A 4 -20.50 -6.68 9.88
C PRO A 4 -20.52 -7.29 8.47
N VAL A 5 -19.89 -8.44 8.28
CA VAL A 5 -19.91 -9.16 7.00
C VAL A 5 -21.32 -9.62 6.64
N ALA A 6 -22.04 -10.24 7.59
CA ALA A 6 -23.42 -10.68 7.38
C ALA A 6 -24.38 -9.52 7.13
N ASP A 7 -24.28 -8.42 7.89
CA ASP A 7 -25.11 -7.24 7.72
C ASP A 7 -24.87 -6.56 6.36
N THR A 8 -23.61 -6.48 5.91
CA THR A 8 -23.25 -5.95 4.59
C THR A 8 -23.82 -6.83 3.47
N MET A 9 -23.65 -8.15 3.59
CA MET A 9 -24.17 -9.10 2.60
C MET A 9 -25.70 -9.06 2.52
N GLY A 10 -26.37 -8.98 3.67
CA GLY A 10 -27.83 -9.01 3.73
C GLY A 10 -28.50 -7.71 3.26
N ASN A 11 -27.88 -6.56 3.49
CA ASN A 11 -28.51 -5.27 3.25
C ASN A 11 -27.98 -4.50 2.05
N TYR A 12 -26.70 -4.69 1.67
CA TYR A 12 -26.04 -3.79 0.72
C TYR A 12 -25.30 -4.49 -0.41
N HIS A 13 -24.80 -5.72 -0.19
CA HIS A 13 -23.98 -6.41 -1.19
C HIS A 13 -24.35 -7.91 -1.27
N PRO A 14 -25.35 -8.29 -2.11
CA PRO A 14 -25.90 -9.64 -2.19
C PRO A 14 -24.99 -10.61 -2.94
N HIS A 15 -23.74 -10.74 -2.51
CA HIS A 15 -22.71 -11.61 -3.08
C HIS A 15 -22.10 -12.48 -1.97
N GLY A 16 -21.08 -13.27 -2.29
CA GLY A 16 -20.43 -14.14 -1.31
C GLY A 16 -19.74 -13.38 -0.17
N ASP A 17 -19.79 -13.94 1.03
CA ASP A 17 -19.20 -13.39 2.25
C ASP A 17 -17.68 -13.22 2.18
N ARG A 18 -17.00 -14.07 1.39
CA ARG A 18 -15.55 -14.03 1.23
C ARG A 18 -15.07 -12.69 0.67
N ALA A 19 -15.68 -12.18 -0.39
CA ALA A 19 -15.29 -10.91 -0.99
C ALA A 19 -15.44 -9.75 -0.02
N ILE A 20 -16.50 -9.77 0.81
CA ILE A 20 -16.76 -8.75 1.84
C ILE A 20 -15.70 -8.85 2.94
N TYR A 21 -15.42 -10.08 3.43
CA TYR A 21 -14.44 -10.27 4.50
C TYR A 21 -13.01 -9.94 4.05
N ASP A 22 -12.60 -10.37 2.84
CA ASP A 22 -11.28 -10.04 2.28
C ASP A 22 -11.07 -8.52 2.17
N THR A 23 -12.12 -7.78 1.80
CA THR A 23 -12.09 -6.31 1.75
C THR A 23 -11.96 -5.70 3.14
N LEU A 24 -12.74 -6.19 4.11
CA LEU A 24 -12.66 -5.74 5.51
C LEU A 24 -11.27 -6.00 6.08
N VAL A 25 -10.70 -7.18 5.85
CA VAL A 25 -9.35 -7.55 6.27
C VAL A 25 -8.32 -6.59 5.70
N ARG A 26 -8.38 -6.30 4.40
CA ARG A 26 -7.46 -5.35 3.76
C ARG A 26 -7.51 -3.97 4.40
N MET A 27 -8.70 -3.47 4.76
CA MET A 27 -8.85 -2.18 5.42
C MET A 27 -8.27 -2.11 6.84
N ALA A 28 -7.98 -3.26 7.46
CA ALA A 28 -7.34 -3.35 8.77
C ALA A 28 -5.81 -3.56 8.70
N GLN A 29 -5.27 -3.85 7.52
CA GLN A 29 -3.85 -4.20 7.37
C GLN A 29 -2.98 -2.95 7.19
N PRO A 30 -2.03 -2.66 8.12
CA PRO A 30 -1.17 -1.47 8.02
C PRO A 30 -0.13 -1.53 6.88
N TRP A 31 0.12 -2.70 6.32
CA TRP A 31 0.97 -2.87 5.12
C TRP A 31 0.19 -2.74 3.81
N SER A 32 -1.14 -2.79 3.85
CA SER A 32 -2.02 -2.63 2.69
C SER A 32 -2.59 -1.22 2.56
N MET A 33 -2.86 -0.57 3.70
CA MET A 33 -3.46 0.76 3.79
C MET A 33 -2.49 1.73 4.47
N ARG A 34 -2.23 2.87 3.83
CA ARG A 34 -1.40 3.93 4.47
C ARG A 34 -2.04 4.45 5.76
N TYR A 35 -3.37 4.57 5.73
CA TYR A 35 -4.21 4.95 6.87
C TYR A 35 -5.34 3.93 7.00
N PRO A 36 -5.19 2.89 7.83
CA PRO A 36 -6.21 1.87 8.02
C PRO A 36 -7.56 2.45 8.43
N LEU A 37 -8.63 1.94 7.84
CA LEU A 37 -10.00 2.38 8.10
C LEU A 37 -10.72 1.46 9.10
N VAL A 38 -10.19 0.27 9.31
CA VAL A 38 -10.68 -0.72 10.26
C VAL A 38 -9.63 -0.94 11.34
N ASP A 39 -10.05 -0.84 12.59
CA ASP A 39 -9.27 -1.25 13.77
C ASP A 39 -9.67 -2.69 14.10
N GLY A 40 -8.78 -3.62 13.81
CA GLY A 40 -8.99 -5.06 13.94
C GLY A 40 -8.36 -5.62 15.21
N GLN A 41 -9.04 -6.61 15.80
CA GLN A 41 -8.50 -7.41 16.91
C GLN A 41 -8.52 -8.89 16.52
N GLY A 42 -7.37 -9.54 16.67
CA GLY A 42 -7.13 -10.91 16.26
C GLY A 42 -6.15 -11.01 15.08
N ASN A 43 -6.15 -12.15 14.41
CA ASN A 43 -5.26 -12.41 13.28
C ASN A 43 -5.88 -11.90 11.97
N PHE A 44 -5.34 -10.82 11.42
CA PHE A 44 -5.68 -10.24 10.12
C PHE A 44 -4.63 -10.55 9.03
N GLY A 45 -3.83 -11.59 9.22
CA GLY A 45 -2.79 -12.00 8.29
C GLY A 45 -1.43 -11.37 8.57
N SER A 46 -0.50 -11.59 7.67
CA SER A 46 0.84 -11.00 7.67
C SER A 46 1.15 -10.34 6.33
N PRO A 47 2.23 -9.54 6.22
CA PRO A 47 2.71 -9.07 4.92
C PRO A 47 3.17 -10.20 3.99
N GLY A 48 3.48 -11.37 4.55
CA GLY A 48 3.85 -12.59 3.85
C GLY A 48 2.65 -13.41 3.36
N ASN A 49 2.78 -14.73 3.46
CA ASN A 49 1.76 -15.66 2.95
C ASN A 49 0.71 -16.09 3.98
N ASP A 50 0.82 -15.63 5.23
CA ASP A 50 -0.16 -15.96 6.26
C ASP A 50 -1.47 -15.22 6.03
N GLY A 51 -2.54 -15.98 5.81
CA GLY A 51 -3.88 -15.44 5.69
C GLY A 51 -4.50 -15.06 7.04
N PRO A 52 -5.60 -14.29 7.02
CA PRO A 52 -6.34 -13.96 8.23
C PRO A 52 -7.04 -15.19 8.82
N ALA A 53 -7.32 -15.15 10.12
CA ALA A 53 -8.23 -16.12 10.74
C ALA A 53 -9.65 -15.97 10.16
N ALA A 54 -10.46 -17.02 10.28
CA ALA A 54 -11.85 -16.95 9.88
C ALA A 54 -12.60 -15.83 10.64
N MET A 55 -13.58 -15.20 9.99
CA MET A 55 -14.30 -14.00 10.51
C MET A 55 -14.96 -14.19 11.87
N ARG A 56 -15.24 -15.43 12.29
CA ARG A 56 -15.78 -15.76 13.62
C ARG A 56 -14.78 -15.57 14.76
N TYR A 57 -13.48 -15.48 14.45
CA TYR A 57 -12.40 -15.33 15.42
C TYR A 57 -11.84 -13.91 15.50
N THR A 58 -12.23 -13.02 14.59
CA THR A 58 -11.75 -11.66 14.54
C THR A 58 -12.83 -10.67 14.95
N GLU A 59 -12.42 -9.57 15.57
CA GLU A 59 -13.26 -8.44 15.91
C GLU A 59 -12.81 -7.20 15.12
N CYS A 60 -13.72 -6.28 14.86
CA CYS A 60 -13.43 -5.07 14.12
C CYS A 60 -14.33 -3.91 14.54
N LYS A 61 -13.79 -2.71 14.43
CA LYS A 61 -14.52 -1.43 14.52
C LYS A 61 -13.92 -0.42 13.55
N LEU A 62 -14.62 0.67 13.30
CA LEU A 62 -14.07 1.76 12.50
C LEU A 62 -12.96 2.49 13.28
N THR A 63 -11.91 2.90 12.56
CA THR A 63 -10.91 3.82 13.13
C THR A 63 -11.52 5.23 13.29
N PRO A 64 -10.93 6.10 14.14
CA PRO A 64 -11.37 7.50 14.24
C PRO A 64 -11.35 8.21 12.89
N LEU A 65 -10.38 7.92 12.03
CA LEU A 65 -10.28 8.49 10.69
C LEU A 65 -11.44 8.02 9.79
N ALA A 66 -11.79 6.74 9.85
CA ALA A 66 -12.93 6.21 9.10
C ALA A 66 -14.26 6.83 9.54
N MET A 67 -14.39 7.22 10.81
CA MET A 67 -15.58 7.93 11.31
C MET A 67 -15.75 9.31 10.65
N GLU A 68 -14.67 9.98 10.25
CA GLU A 68 -14.74 11.25 9.52
C GLU A 68 -15.30 11.09 8.08
N MET A 69 -15.26 9.89 7.53
CA MET A 69 -15.86 9.60 6.23
C MET A 69 -17.39 9.50 6.27
N VAL A 70 -17.98 9.23 7.45
CA VAL A 70 -19.41 9.03 7.64
C VAL A 70 -20.03 10.03 8.62
N ARG A 71 -19.25 10.96 9.15
CA ARG A 71 -19.68 11.87 10.23
C ARG A 71 -20.95 12.64 9.89
N ASP A 72 -21.03 13.18 8.67
CA ASP A 72 -22.14 14.03 8.23
C ASP A 72 -23.22 13.25 7.45
N ILE A 73 -23.24 11.92 7.51
CA ILE A 73 -24.16 11.09 6.72
C ILE A 73 -25.65 11.34 7.06
N ARG A 74 -25.93 11.84 8.28
CA ARG A 74 -27.30 12.16 8.74
C ARG A 74 -27.67 13.62 8.58
N GLU A 75 -26.78 14.45 8.03
CA GLU A 75 -26.95 15.89 7.89
C GLU A 75 -27.49 16.30 6.52
N ASN A 76 -28.10 15.38 5.78
CA ASN A 76 -28.58 15.59 4.40
C ASN A 76 -27.50 16.12 3.45
N SER A 77 -26.29 15.64 3.65
CA SER A 77 -25.09 16.06 2.90
C SER A 77 -24.86 15.27 1.61
N VAL A 78 -25.52 14.13 1.45
CA VAL A 78 -25.44 13.24 0.29
C VAL A 78 -26.82 12.65 -0.02
N ASP A 79 -27.03 12.27 -1.29
CA ASP A 79 -28.24 11.62 -1.73
C ASP A 79 -28.27 10.15 -1.30
N PHE A 80 -29.45 9.64 -1.05
CA PHE A 80 -29.73 8.24 -0.74
C PHE A 80 -30.53 7.60 -1.86
N ALA A 81 -30.27 6.33 -2.12
CA ALA A 81 -31.00 5.50 -3.07
C ALA A 81 -31.48 4.20 -2.37
N PRO A 82 -32.55 3.56 -2.88
CA PRO A 82 -32.92 2.23 -2.40
C PRO A 82 -31.76 1.23 -2.60
N ASN A 83 -31.58 0.32 -1.63
CA ASN A 83 -30.67 -0.80 -1.80
C ASN A 83 -31.19 -1.79 -2.85
N TYR A 84 -30.47 -2.90 -3.07
CA TYR A 84 -30.76 -3.87 -4.14
C TYR A 84 -32.17 -4.51 -4.08
N ASP A 85 -32.79 -4.63 -2.90
CA ASP A 85 -34.14 -5.20 -2.72
C ASP A 85 -35.23 -4.16 -2.36
N GLY A 86 -34.87 -2.89 -2.29
CA GLY A 86 -35.75 -1.76 -2.00
C GLY A 86 -36.25 -1.66 -0.55
N LYS A 87 -35.70 -2.47 0.37
CA LYS A 87 -36.16 -2.48 1.77
C LYS A 87 -35.44 -1.48 2.66
N THR A 88 -34.30 -1.01 2.27
CA THR A 88 -33.53 0.01 3.00
C THR A 88 -32.94 1.04 2.05
N GLN A 89 -32.37 2.09 2.60
CA GLN A 89 -31.71 3.15 1.85
C GLN A 89 -30.19 3.07 2.07
N GLU A 90 -29.42 3.38 1.03
CA GLU A 90 -27.98 3.49 1.10
C GLU A 90 -27.51 4.83 0.51
N PRO A 91 -26.41 5.42 1.01
CA PRO A 91 -25.88 6.65 0.43
C PRO A 91 -25.29 6.35 -0.96
N THR A 92 -25.51 7.26 -1.91
CA THR A 92 -24.94 7.15 -3.26
C THR A 92 -23.43 7.38 -3.26
N VAL A 93 -22.94 8.19 -2.33
CA VAL A 93 -21.53 8.45 -2.02
C VAL A 93 -21.35 8.67 -0.53
N LEU A 94 -20.16 8.47 0.00
CA LEU A 94 -19.87 8.83 1.40
C LEU A 94 -19.55 10.32 1.52
N PRO A 95 -20.05 11.01 2.57
CA PRO A 95 -19.76 12.43 2.85
C PRO A 95 -18.37 12.61 3.46
N SER A 96 -17.35 12.10 2.80
CA SER A 96 -16.00 12.03 3.34
C SER A 96 -15.41 13.42 3.59
N ARG A 97 -14.95 13.67 4.82
CA ARG A 97 -14.20 14.87 5.19
C ARG A 97 -12.70 14.76 4.92
N VAL A 98 -12.23 13.58 4.52
CA VAL A 98 -10.83 13.31 4.21
C VAL A 98 -10.69 12.88 2.75
N PRO A 99 -9.61 13.22 2.06
CA PRO A 99 -9.39 12.90 0.65
C PRO A 99 -8.92 11.43 0.49
N ASN A 100 -9.79 10.47 0.85
CA ASN A 100 -9.42 9.05 0.96
C ASN A 100 -8.88 8.46 -0.35
N LEU A 101 -9.35 8.93 -1.52
CA LEU A 101 -8.86 8.43 -2.80
C LEU A 101 -7.34 8.63 -2.97
N LEU A 102 -6.82 9.80 -2.59
CA LEU A 102 -5.39 10.10 -2.65
C LEU A 102 -4.65 9.64 -1.40
N MET A 103 -5.32 9.66 -0.25
CA MET A 103 -4.74 9.28 1.05
C MET A 103 -4.36 7.80 1.10
N ASN A 104 -5.25 6.91 0.67
CA ASN A 104 -5.03 5.46 0.65
C ASN A 104 -4.77 4.89 -0.75
N GLY A 105 -4.93 5.71 -1.78
CA GLY A 105 -4.86 5.23 -3.14
C GLY A 105 -6.06 4.38 -3.56
N SER A 106 -6.01 3.87 -4.76
CA SER A 106 -7.02 2.97 -5.31
C SER A 106 -6.42 2.06 -6.38
N ASN A 107 -6.93 0.85 -6.46
CA ASN A 107 -6.59 -0.09 -7.52
C ASN A 107 -7.90 -0.74 -8.00
N GLY A 108 -8.13 -0.73 -9.30
CA GLY A 108 -9.35 -1.30 -9.86
C GLY A 108 -9.22 -1.61 -11.33
N ILE A 109 -9.93 -2.65 -11.76
CA ILE A 109 -9.93 -3.14 -13.13
C ILE A 109 -11.36 -3.07 -13.65
N ALA A 110 -11.55 -2.39 -14.78
CA ALA A 110 -12.82 -2.31 -15.50
C ALA A 110 -12.63 -2.80 -16.94
N VAL A 111 -13.72 -2.91 -17.70
CA VAL A 111 -13.64 -3.25 -19.11
C VAL A 111 -13.02 -2.09 -19.89
N GLY A 112 -11.87 -2.35 -20.52
CA GLY A 112 -11.15 -1.38 -21.34
C GLY A 112 -10.34 -0.33 -20.57
N MET A 113 -10.36 -0.33 -19.23
CA MET A 113 -9.58 0.62 -18.43
C MET A 113 -9.24 0.06 -17.05
N ALA A 114 -8.22 0.63 -16.42
CA ALA A 114 -7.82 0.31 -15.06
C ALA A 114 -7.37 1.58 -14.34
N THR A 115 -7.51 1.61 -13.02
CA THR A 115 -6.94 2.65 -12.18
C THR A 115 -5.89 2.07 -11.25
N ASN A 116 -4.84 2.83 -10.98
CA ASN A 116 -3.81 2.49 -10.01
C ASN A 116 -3.24 3.79 -9.43
N ILE A 117 -3.86 4.25 -8.34
CA ILE A 117 -3.53 5.52 -7.67
C ILE A 117 -2.72 5.17 -6.42
N PRO A 118 -1.50 5.73 -6.26
CA PRO A 118 -0.70 5.47 -5.08
C PRO A 118 -1.25 6.22 -3.86
N PRO A 119 -0.97 5.74 -2.63
CA PRO A 119 -1.30 6.46 -1.41
C PRO A 119 -0.37 7.67 -1.20
N HIS A 120 -0.83 8.68 -0.42
CA HIS A 120 -0.12 9.91 -0.16
C HIS A 120 -0.18 10.29 1.31
N ASN A 121 0.75 11.15 1.74
CA ASN A 121 0.78 11.70 3.08
C ASN A 121 -0.36 12.69 3.32
N LEU A 122 -1.13 12.50 4.39
CA LEU A 122 -2.30 13.33 4.70
C LEU A 122 -1.94 14.79 4.98
N ASN A 123 -0.79 15.07 5.62
CA ASN A 123 -0.37 16.45 5.87
C ASN A 123 -0.02 17.16 4.57
N GLU A 124 0.69 16.49 3.65
CA GLU A 124 1.01 17.04 2.32
C GLU A 124 -0.27 17.33 1.51
N LEU A 125 -1.24 16.41 1.56
CA LEU A 125 -2.55 16.60 0.92
C LEU A 125 -3.31 17.77 1.54
N ALA A 126 -3.31 17.91 2.87
CA ALA A 126 -3.96 19.01 3.56
C ALA A 126 -3.33 20.37 3.19
N ASP A 127 -2.00 20.45 3.13
CA ASP A 127 -1.28 21.65 2.73
C ASP A 127 -1.61 22.06 1.27
N ALA A 128 -1.70 21.06 0.37
CA ALA A 128 -2.09 21.31 -1.01
C ALA A 128 -3.54 21.82 -1.12
N ILE A 129 -4.48 21.20 -0.38
CA ILE A 129 -5.89 21.61 -0.34
C ILE A 129 -6.00 23.04 0.22
N GLN A 130 -5.31 23.36 1.31
CA GLN A 130 -5.31 24.71 1.90
C GLN A 130 -4.79 25.74 0.90
N TRP A 131 -3.74 25.43 0.16
CA TRP A 131 -3.21 26.31 -0.85
C TRP A 131 -4.23 26.58 -1.98
N ILE A 132 -4.88 25.51 -2.49
CA ILE A 132 -5.90 25.61 -3.55
C ILE A 132 -7.06 26.51 -3.08
N LEU A 133 -7.54 26.30 -1.85
CA LEU A 133 -8.64 27.09 -1.28
C LEU A 133 -8.27 28.58 -1.13
N ALA A 134 -7.02 28.86 -0.78
CA ALA A 134 -6.52 30.23 -0.65
C ALA A 134 -6.22 30.92 -2.00
N ASN A 135 -6.08 30.14 -3.07
CA ASN A 135 -5.68 30.61 -4.40
C ASN A 135 -6.62 30.08 -5.50
N HIS A 136 -7.92 30.07 -5.24
CA HIS A 136 -8.93 29.49 -6.13
C HIS A 136 -9.00 30.13 -7.53
N ASP A 137 -8.45 31.34 -7.70
CA ASP A 137 -8.36 32.05 -8.99
C ASP A 137 -7.06 31.76 -9.76
N ALA A 138 -6.15 30.94 -9.22
CA ALA A 138 -4.90 30.59 -9.88
C ALA A 138 -5.16 29.77 -11.15
N ASP A 139 -4.34 30.00 -12.19
CA ASP A 139 -4.39 29.20 -13.40
C ASP A 139 -3.94 27.74 -13.15
N GLU A 140 -4.27 26.86 -14.09
CA GLU A 140 -4.01 25.42 -13.98
C GLU A 140 -2.51 25.11 -13.78
N LYS A 141 -1.64 25.81 -14.50
CA LYS A 141 -0.19 25.60 -14.40
C LYS A 141 0.35 26.00 -13.01
N THR A 142 -0.04 27.18 -12.54
CA THR A 142 0.34 27.69 -11.22
C THR A 142 -0.17 26.75 -10.12
N THR A 143 -1.40 26.24 -10.26
CA THR A 143 -1.99 25.29 -9.34
C THR A 143 -1.23 23.96 -9.34
N LEU A 144 -0.90 23.42 -10.51
CA LEU A 144 -0.15 22.18 -10.64
C LEU A 144 1.25 22.29 -10.01
N ASP A 145 1.99 23.37 -10.32
CA ASP A 145 3.32 23.60 -9.77
C ASP A 145 3.27 23.70 -8.23
N ALA A 146 2.30 24.42 -7.69
CA ALA A 146 2.11 24.57 -6.25
C ALA A 146 1.71 23.26 -5.55
N VAL A 147 0.91 22.43 -6.19
CA VAL A 147 0.52 21.09 -5.67
C VAL A 147 1.73 20.14 -5.68
N ILE A 148 2.51 20.10 -6.76
CA ILE A 148 3.73 19.26 -6.86
C ILE A 148 4.77 19.66 -5.81
N GLU A 149 4.89 20.94 -5.50
CA GLU A 149 5.79 21.41 -4.45
C GLU A 149 5.42 20.89 -3.06
N ARG A 150 4.13 20.71 -2.78
CA ARG A 150 3.58 20.27 -1.49
C ARG A 150 3.44 18.77 -1.39
N VAL A 151 2.84 18.15 -2.40
CA VAL A 151 2.70 16.69 -2.49
C VAL A 151 3.92 16.15 -3.23
N LYS A 152 4.96 15.84 -2.47
CA LYS A 152 6.28 15.49 -2.99
C LYS A 152 6.34 14.14 -3.71
N GLY A 153 5.36 13.29 -3.47
CA GLY A 153 5.26 11.96 -4.08
C GLY A 153 4.37 11.02 -3.26
N PRO A 154 4.24 9.76 -3.70
CA PRO A 154 3.55 8.74 -2.94
C PRO A 154 4.17 8.51 -1.55
N ASP A 155 3.32 8.14 -0.60
CA ASP A 155 3.70 7.75 0.76
C ASP A 155 3.22 6.31 1.00
N PHE A 156 4.07 5.34 0.71
CA PHE A 156 3.71 3.93 0.77
C PHE A 156 3.69 3.40 2.21
N PRO A 157 2.70 2.56 2.58
CA PRO A 157 2.54 2.05 3.94
C PRO A 157 3.72 1.17 4.40
N THR A 158 4.46 0.58 3.47
CA THR A 158 5.61 -0.27 3.74
C THR A 158 6.94 0.47 3.64
N ALA A 159 6.91 1.80 3.58
CA ALA A 159 8.06 2.69 3.44
C ALA A 159 8.89 2.39 2.18
N GLY A 160 10.19 2.07 2.29
CA GLY A 160 11.07 1.92 1.16
C GLY A 160 11.60 3.26 0.63
N LEU A 161 12.24 3.21 -0.51
CA LEU A 161 12.81 4.37 -1.18
C LEU A 161 12.18 4.57 -2.55
N ILE A 162 11.90 5.81 -2.93
CA ILE A 162 11.59 6.18 -4.31
C ILE A 162 12.85 6.68 -4.97
N VAL A 163 13.17 6.16 -6.16
CA VAL A 163 14.41 6.46 -6.88
C VAL A 163 14.11 7.36 -8.07
N GLY A 164 14.53 8.63 -7.95
CA GLY A 164 14.26 9.67 -8.94
C GLY A 164 12.83 10.24 -8.80
N ASP A 165 12.58 11.35 -9.46
CA ASP A 165 11.33 12.10 -9.36
C ASP A 165 10.53 12.16 -10.70
N GLN A 166 11.13 11.70 -11.81
CA GLN A 166 10.50 11.80 -13.12
C GLN A 166 9.17 11.06 -13.20
N GLY A 167 9.11 9.83 -12.65
CA GLY A 167 7.86 9.05 -12.64
C GLY A 167 6.74 9.71 -11.81
N ILE A 168 7.10 10.44 -10.75
CA ILE A 168 6.14 11.22 -9.95
C ILE A 168 5.63 12.41 -10.76
N LYS A 169 6.53 13.18 -11.38
CA LYS A 169 6.18 14.31 -12.24
C LYS A 169 5.26 13.90 -13.39
N ASP A 170 5.62 12.81 -14.07
CA ASP A 170 4.81 12.26 -15.15
C ASP A 170 3.40 11.86 -14.67
N ALA A 171 3.31 11.16 -13.52
CA ALA A 171 2.03 10.77 -12.93
C ALA A 171 1.14 11.98 -12.61
N TYR A 172 1.71 13.05 -12.03
CA TYR A 172 0.94 14.21 -11.61
C TYR A 172 0.60 15.17 -12.76
N THR A 173 1.39 15.19 -13.83
CA THR A 173 1.13 16.06 -15.00
C THR A 173 0.28 15.39 -16.06
N THR A 174 0.44 14.08 -16.26
CA THR A 174 -0.24 13.35 -17.34
C THR A 174 -1.26 12.32 -16.87
N GLY A 175 -1.31 12.06 -15.55
CA GLY A 175 -2.08 10.98 -14.96
C GLY A 175 -1.42 9.60 -15.08
N ARG A 176 -0.25 9.48 -15.70
CA ARG A 176 0.48 8.21 -15.87
C ARG A 176 1.96 8.38 -15.58
N GLY A 177 2.52 7.49 -14.77
CA GLY A 177 3.94 7.51 -14.45
C GLY A 177 4.44 6.18 -13.90
N SER A 178 5.73 5.91 -14.13
CA SER A 178 6.41 4.74 -13.58
C SER A 178 7.31 5.18 -12.42
N ILE A 179 6.86 4.91 -11.20
CA ILE A 179 7.53 5.33 -9.97
C ILE A 179 8.40 4.17 -9.50
N ARG A 180 9.72 4.37 -9.53
CA ARG A 180 10.68 3.35 -9.16
C ARG A 180 10.84 3.28 -7.65
N MET A 181 10.63 2.08 -7.09
CA MET A 181 10.75 1.81 -5.66
C MET A 181 11.91 0.85 -5.39
N ARG A 182 12.61 1.06 -4.29
CA ARG A 182 13.65 0.17 -3.77
C ARG A 182 13.41 -0.17 -2.32
N GLY A 183 13.81 -1.39 -1.93
CA GLY A 183 13.96 -1.75 -0.53
C GLY A 183 15.08 -0.98 0.17
N VAL A 184 14.99 -0.86 1.47
CA VAL A 184 16.08 -0.31 2.32
C VAL A 184 17.03 -1.44 2.68
N THR A 185 18.30 -1.22 2.43
CA THR A 185 19.35 -2.23 2.63
C THR A 185 20.57 -1.64 3.31
N GLU A 186 21.22 -2.45 4.13
CA GLU A 186 22.53 -2.14 4.73
C GLU A 186 23.50 -3.27 4.46
N ILE A 187 24.77 -2.91 4.24
CA ILE A 187 25.88 -3.88 4.13
C ILE A 187 26.55 -3.92 5.49
N GLU A 188 26.49 -5.05 6.14
CA GLU A 188 27.02 -5.27 7.49
C GLU A 188 28.05 -6.41 7.51
N GLU A 189 28.83 -6.49 8.57
CA GLU A 189 29.67 -7.63 8.87
C GLU A 189 29.16 -8.34 10.12
N ILE A 190 28.73 -9.60 9.95
CA ILE A 190 28.27 -10.45 11.07
C ILE A 190 29.26 -11.60 11.23
N GLY A 191 30.00 -11.60 12.33
CA GLY A 191 31.12 -12.53 12.53
C GLY A 191 32.23 -12.27 11.48
N ASN A 192 32.50 -13.26 10.63
CA ASN A 192 33.47 -13.17 9.56
C ASN A 192 32.85 -13.13 8.15
N ARG A 193 31.60 -12.77 8.07
CA ARG A 193 30.84 -12.76 6.82
C ARG A 193 30.25 -11.39 6.54
N GLN A 194 30.36 -10.97 5.30
CA GLN A 194 29.59 -9.84 4.79
C GLN A 194 28.15 -10.28 4.56
N VAL A 195 27.21 -9.45 4.98
CA VAL A 195 25.77 -9.66 4.77
C VAL A 195 25.13 -8.42 4.18
N ILE A 196 24.04 -8.60 3.46
CA ILE A 196 23.12 -7.54 3.06
C ILE A 196 21.84 -7.74 3.87
N THR A 197 21.55 -6.80 4.75
CA THR A 197 20.34 -6.77 5.55
C THR A 197 19.30 -5.92 4.86
N ILE A 198 18.08 -6.45 4.71
CA ILE A 198 16.92 -5.75 4.13
C ILE A 198 15.93 -5.49 5.25
N THR A 199 15.62 -4.24 5.51
CA THR A 199 14.69 -3.82 6.57
C THR A 199 13.35 -3.32 6.04
N GLU A 200 13.29 -2.97 4.75
CA GLU A 200 12.05 -2.55 4.08
C GLU A 200 12.05 -3.11 2.65
N LEU A 201 10.90 -3.56 2.19
CA LEU A 201 10.66 -3.97 0.81
C LEU A 201 9.78 -2.94 0.09
N PRO A 202 9.84 -2.87 -1.25
CA PRO A 202 8.94 -2.04 -2.02
C PRO A 202 7.47 -2.40 -1.74
N TYR A 203 6.58 -1.41 -1.83
CA TYR A 203 5.14 -1.59 -1.66
C TYR A 203 4.60 -2.70 -2.56
N GLN A 204 3.73 -3.55 -1.99
CA GLN A 204 3.12 -4.72 -2.64
C GLN A 204 4.09 -5.89 -2.91
N VAL A 205 5.32 -5.84 -2.46
CA VAL A 205 6.23 -6.98 -2.52
C VAL A 205 6.02 -7.87 -1.31
N ASN A 206 5.62 -9.12 -1.58
CA ASN A 206 5.44 -10.13 -0.53
C ASN A 206 6.82 -10.68 -0.10
N PRO A 207 7.19 -10.60 1.19
CA PRO A 207 8.51 -11.01 1.67
C PRO A 207 8.78 -12.51 1.50
N ASP A 208 7.81 -13.39 1.73
CA ASP A 208 8.01 -14.84 1.57
C ASP A 208 8.28 -15.21 0.11
N ASN A 209 7.50 -14.62 -0.81
CA ASN A 209 7.72 -14.82 -2.24
C ASN A 209 9.05 -14.21 -2.71
N PHE A 210 9.46 -13.08 -2.14
CA PHE A 210 10.75 -12.46 -2.42
C PHE A 210 11.91 -13.39 -2.02
N ILE A 211 11.88 -13.93 -0.80
CA ILE A 211 12.89 -14.87 -0.29
C ILE A 211 12.91 -16.14 -1.14
N HIS A 212 11.73 -16.71 -1.41
CA HIS A 212 11.62 -17.92 -2.23
C HIS A 212 12.22 -17.73 -3.63
N ASN A 213 11.89 -16.62 -4.29
CA ASN A 213 12.40 -16.32 -5.63
C ASN A 213 13.92 -16.14 -5.65
N ILE A 214 14.51 -15.51 -4.63
CA ILE A 214 15.96 -15.39 -4.52
C ILE A 214 16.60 -16.76 -4.29
N ALA A 215 16.06 -17.58 -3.39
CA ALA A 215 16.56 -18.92 -3.14
C ALA A 215 16.55 -19.80 -4.42
N GLU A 216 15.49 -19.72 -5.22
CA GLU A 216 15.40 -20.42 -6.50
C GLU A 216 16.46 -19.89 -7.52
N GLN A 217 16.71 -18.60 -7.56
CA GLN A 217 17.74 -18.02 -8.44
C GLN A 217 19.15 -18.42 -8.00
N ILE A 218 19.40 -18.55 -6.69
CA ILE A 218 20.66 -19.07 -6.16
C ILE A 218 20.88 -20.52 -6.60
N LYS A 219 19.88 -21.40 -6.43
CA LYS A 219 19.92 -22.79 -6.88
C LYS A 219 20.14 -22.93 -8.38
N ALA A 220 19.53 -22.04 -9.17
CA ALA A 220 19.67 -22.00 -10.62
C ALA A 220 21.02 -21.41 -11.09
N GLY A 221 21.90 -20.97 -10.17
CA GLY A 221 23.18 -20.32 -10.48
C GLY A 221 23.06 -18.94 -11.12
N LYS A 222 21.89 -18.32 -11.08
CA LYS A 222 21.63 -16.98 -11.66
C LYS A 222 22.01 -15.83 -10.74
N MET A 223 22.13 -16.10 -9.43
CA MET A 223 22.48 -15.12 -8.41
C MET A 223 23.83 -15.50 -7.78
N ALA A 224 24.91 -14.98 -8.35
CA ALA A 224 26.26 -15.25 -7.86
C ALA A 224 26.59 -14.47 -6.59
N GLY A 225 27.50 -15.00 -5.76
CA GLY A 225 28.02 -14.32 -4.58
C GLY A 225 27.17 -14.46 -3.32
N ILE A 226 25.98 -15.04 -3.39
CA ILE A 226 25.13 -15.31 -2.23
C ILE A 226 25.37 -16.74 -1.74
N SER A 227 25.52 -16.88 -0.42
CA SER A 227 25.68 -18.16 0.27
C SER A 227 24.34 -18.64 0.85
N ASP A 228 23.58 -17.73 1.47
CA ASP A 228 22.33 -18.06 2.15
C ASP A 228 21.39 -16.85 2.23
N ILE A 229 20.11 -17.09 2.51
CA ILE A 229 19.10 -16.08 2.76
C ILE A 229 18.18 -16.54 3.89
N ASP A 230 18.09 -15.73 4.95
CA ASP A 230 17.32 -16.02 6.15
C ASP A 230 16.31 -14.90 6.43
N ASP A 231 15.15 -15.28 6.94
CA ASP A 231 14.15 -14.35 7.48
C ASP A 231 14.27 -14.31 9.02
N GLU A 232 14.78 -13.21 9.52
CA GLU A 232 14.91 -12.92 10.95
C GLU A 232 13.81 -11.96 11.44
N SER A 233 12.80 -11.68 10.63
CA SER A 233 11.71 -10.76 10.95
C SER A 233 10.91 -11.23 12.18
N SER A 234 10.47 -10.27 12.98
CA SER A 234 9.60 -10.55 14.13
C SER A 234 8.83 -9.27 14.52
N ASP A 235 7.75 -9.43 15.29
CA ASP A 235 6.97 -8.29 15.79
C ASP A 235 7.82 -7.31 16.62
N ARG A 236 8.89 -7.79 17.23
CA ARG A 236 9.78 -6.99 18.08
C ARG A 236 10.75 -6.12 17.27
N ILE A 237 11.32 -6.65 16.20
CA ILE A 237 12.38 -5.98 15.45
C ILE A 237 11.91 -5.46 14.08
N GLY A 238 10.69 -5.81 13.67
CA GLY A 238 10.17 -5.52 12.34
C GLY A 238 10.72 -6.47 11.27
N MET A 239 10.68 -6.04 10.01
CA MET A 239 11.24 -6.79 8.90
C MET A 239 12.77 -6.81 8.97
N ARG A 240 13.34 -8.00 8.84
CA ARG A 240 14.78 -8.22 8.76
C ARG A 240 15.07 -9.47 7.93
N ILE A 241 15.40 -9.28 6.67
CA ILE A 241 15.86 -10.36 5.78
C ILE A 241 17.38 -10.22 5.65
N VAL A 242 18.11 -11.30 5.93
CA VAL A 242 19.56 -11.33 5.94
C VAL A 242 20.08 -12.18 4.80
N ILE A 243 20.82 -11.57 3.88
CA ILE A 243 21.47 -12.25 2.76
C ILE A 243 22.94 -12.40 3.08
N THR A 244 23.38 -13.61 3.36
CA THR A 244 24.77 -13.93 3.66
C THR A 244 25.57 -14.13 2.38
N LEU A 245 26.71 -13.43 2.26
CA LEU A 245 27.53 -13.47 1.06
C LEU A 245 28.62 -14.55 1.15
N LYS A 246 29.08 -15.00 -0.02
CA LYS A 246 30.31 -15.83 -0.13
C LYS A 246 31.51 -14.97 0.20
N ARG A 247 32.59 -15.61 0.67
CA ARG A 247 33.82 -14.91 1.14
C ARG A 247 34.50 -14.07 0.08
N ASP A 248 34.40 -14.46 -1.18
CA ASP A 248 34.97 -13.81 -2.35
C ASP A 248 34.03 -12.83 -3.05
N ALA A 249 32.80 -12.68 -2.53
CA ALA A 249 31.83 -11.80 -3.11
C ALA A 249 32.11 -10.33 -2.77
N VAL A 250 31.85 -9.45 -3.73
CA VAL A 250 31.83 -8.00 -3.54
C VAL A 250 30.43 -7.54 -3.22
N PRO A 251 30.13 -7.06 -2.00
CA PRO A 251 28.78 -6.79 -1.56
C PRO A 251 28.00 -5.85 -2.47
N ARG A 252 28.62 -4.77 -2.95
CA ARG A 252 27.99 -3.81 -3.85
C ARG A 252 27.60 -4.41 -5.20
N VAL A 253 28.38 -5.36 -5.71
CA VAL A 253 28.06 -6.06 -6.96
C VAL A 253 26.85 -6.97 -6.75
N VAL A 254 26.82 -7.70 -5.63
CA VAL A 254 25.67 -8.54 -5.28
C VAL A 254 24.41 -7.68 -5.08
N LEU A 255 24.50 -6.56 -4.38
CA LEU A 255 23.38 -5.65 -4.18
C LEU A 255 22.84 -5.11 -5.51
N ASN A 256 23.71 -4.70 -6.43
CA ASN A 256 23.30 -4.25 -7.75
C ASN A 256 22.60 -5.36 -8.57
N ASN A 257 23.05 -6.60 -8.43
CA ASN A 257 22.39 -7.75 -9.05
C ASN A 257 21.02 -8.03 -8.43
N LEU A 258 20.88 -7.86 -7.12
CA LEU A 258 19.59 -7.95 -6.43
C LEU A 258 18.61 -6.90 -6.95
N TYR A 259 19.01 -5.65 -7.10
CA TYR A 259 18.16 -4.61 -7.69
C TYR A 259 17.77 -4.95 -9.13
N LYS A 260 18.68 -5.48 -9.93
CA LYS A 260 18.43 -5.77 -11.34
C LYS A 260 17.57 -7.01 -11.58
N HIS A 261 17.66 -8.01 -10.72
CA HIS A 261 17.12 -9.34 -10.97
C HIS A 261 16.10 -9.82 -9.93
N SER A 262 15.70 -8.97 -8.98
CA SER A 262 14.70 -9.31 -7.97
C SER A 262 13.73 -8.15 -7.74
N ALA A 263 12.69 -8.41 -6.96
CA ALA A 263 11.72 -7.39 -6.54
C ALA A 263 12.25 -6.42 -5.46
N LEU A 264 13.57 -6.45 -5.14
CA LEU A 264 14.20 -5.44 -4.29
C LEU A 264 14.17 -4.04 -4.94
N GLU A 265 14.10 -3.97 -6.26
CA GLU A 265 13.70 -2.80 -7.03
C GLU A 265 12.53 -3.17 -7.92
N THR A 266 11.47 -2.38 -7.90
CA THR A 266 10.29 -2.55 -8.76
C THR A 266 9.66 -1.21 -9.07
N ASN A 267 8.69 -1.19 -9.96
CA ASN A 267 7.99 0.02 -10.36
C ASN A 267 6.53 -0.03 -9.94
N PHE A 268 6.04 1.07 -9.39
CA PHE A 268 4.61 1.34 -9.25
C PHE A 268 4.14 2.06 -10.52
N SER A 269 3.34 1.39 -11.34
CA SER A 269 2.78 1.97 -12.56
C SER A 269 1.54 2.77 -12.22
N ALA A 270 1.70 4.06 -11.95
CA ALA A 270 0.59 4.94 -11.66
C ALA A 270 -0.28 5.16 -12.91
N ASN A 271 -1.58 5.05 -12.73
CA ASN A 271 -2.62 5.38 -13.71
C ASN A 271 -3.77 6.03 -12.96
N MET A 272 -3.79 7.34 -12.94
CA MET A 272 -4.72 8.16 -12.14
C MET A 272 -6.01 8.42 -12.95
N LEU A 273 -6.73 7.35 -13.19
CA LEU A 273 -7.96 7.36 -13.98
C LEU A 273 -9.20 7.18 -13.08
#